data_7568283c5a902f850638e0092e41c45c
#
_entry.id   7568283c5a902f850638e0092e41c45c
#
_cell.length_a   1.000
_cell.length_b   1.000
_cell.length_c   1.000
_cell.angle_alpha   90.00
_cell.angle_beta   90.00
_cell.angle_gamma   90.00
#
_symmetry.space_group_name_H-M   'P 1'
#
loop_
_entity.id
_entity.type
_entity.pdbx_description
1 polymer ?
#
loop_
_entity_poly.entity_id
_entity_poly.type
_entity_poly.pdbx_seq_one_letter_code
_entity_poly.pdbx_strand_id
1 'polypeptide(L)'
;RELLRNVSIEFHAGDLTVLIGGSGAGKSVLLRFIAGLIPKDSAAIWIDGEFRISESTTDAAHRVGIVFQNFALFDEWTALENVQFAIDHRRDRSKPPARSALDWLTELRVDPAARPATLSGGQKQRLAIARTLAAEPSAVLYDEPTSGLDHATGLEVAKLISQTHSAHRQTSIVVTHDYDTLLGIADQCILLDSAAAALSKISRDDWPTIPDRLQPVVVAAQDVPVSVKSGLATSLDDALISLGRVGIATFGLLALPINVVREIASGRFSLPWAWRFFSHAMRLICGPSSWMYLAMAGAIIGFTSTYFTFRFLPFQLYSKPLLIEDLLGSIGFALYRILVPVLATILIAARCGAAIAADVGVKRYGSQVDALETLGVKPQTYLLAPTVLAFLIATPFLQWIAFGVARAVSLVCFVATHPEVGPYFWQQHFYRSLDDNSGWFFVGAHWVLAKSLLCGIGIATISYYRGFRPKSSAGEVSEAITATVLWATLYVLVVHFIIALIEF
;
A
#
# COMPACT_ATOMS: atom_id res chain seq x y z
N ARG A 1 15.98 -24.05 -2.06
CA ARG A 1 17.37 -23.88 -2.50
C ARG A 1 18.15 -23.22 -1.39
N GLU A 2 19.25 -23.82 -0.96
CA GLU A 2 20.18 -23.23 -0.01
C GLU A 2 20.96 -22.12 -0.73
N LEU A 3 21.00 -20.92 -0.17
CA LEU A 3 21.69 -19.76 -0.77
C LEU A 3 23.10 -19.59 -0.18
N LEU A 4 23.27 -19.80 1.10
CA LEU A 4 24.53 -19.68 1.82
C LEU A 4 24.61 -20.76 2.90
N ARG A 5 25.80 -21.33 3.09
CA ARG A 5 26.09 -22.37 4.09
C ARG A 5 27.35 -22.02 4.88
N ASN A 6 27.19 -21.90 6.21
CA ASN A 6 28.32 -21.67 7.14
C ASN A 6 29.24 -20.51 6.72
N VAL A 7 28.64 -19.37 6.35
CA VAL A 7 29.39 -18.20 5.90
C VAL A 7 29.57 -17.23 7.06
N SER A 8 30.82 -16.82 7.29
CA SER A 8 31.18 -15.71 8.15
C SER A 8 31.99 -14.71 7.35
N ILE A 9 31.54 -13.45 7.30
CA ILE A 9 32.20 -12.39 6.58
C ILE A 9 32.15 -11.09 7.35
N GLU A 10 33.24 -10.33 7.31
CA GLU A 10 33.37 -9.04 7.97
C GLU A 10 33.47 -7.93 6.95
N PHE A 11 32.70 -6.86 7.16
CA PHE A 11 32.76 -5.59 6.44
C PHE A 11 33.44 -4.56 7.34
N HIS A 12 34.56 -4.03 6.91
CA HIS A 12 35.30 -3.05 7.72
C HIS A 12 34.61 -1.68 7.68
N ALA A 13 34.63 -1.00 8.83
CA ALA A 13 34.06 0.34 8.94
C ALA A 13 34.80 1.32 8.03
N GLY A 14 34.05 2.06 7.22
CA GLY A 14 34.60 3.06 6.31
C GLY A 14 35.09 2.49 4.98
N ASP A 15 34.97 1.17 4.72
CA ASP A 15 35.31 0.57 3.42
C ASP A 15 34.13 0.60 2.45
N LEU A 16 34.43 0.70 1.17
CA LEU A 16 33.50 0.44 0.08
C LEU A 16 33.71 -0.99 -0.43
N THR A 17 32.78 -1.87 -0.10
CA THR A 17 32.81 -3.27 -0.52
C THR A 17 31.89 -3.51 -1.70
N VAL A 18 32.39 -4.09 -2.78
CA VAL A 18 31.59 -4.53 -3.92
C VAL A 18 31.32 -6.03 -3.79
N LEU A 19 30.04 -6.41 -3.77
CA LEU A 19 29.56 -7.78 -3.73
C LEU A 19 29.07 -8.19 -5.12
N ILE A 20 29.76 -9.14 -5.72
CA ILE A 20 29.51 -9.62 -7.07
C ILE A 20 28.94 -11.04 -7.04
N GLY A 21 28.17 -11.40 -8.03
CA GLY A 21 27.64 -12.77 -8.17
C GLY A 21 26.73 -12.88 -9.40
N GLY A 22 26.55 -14.08 -9.88
CA GLY A 22 25.69 -14.35 -11.02
C GLY A 22 24.24 -13.91 -10.83
N SER A 23 23.48 -13.79 -11.92
CA SER A 23 22.04 -13.52 -11.84
C SER A 23 21.33 -14.65 -11.08
N GLY A 24 20.44 -14.29 -10.16
CA GLY A 24 19.73 -15.27 -9.30
C GLY A 24 20.58 -15.90 -8.20
N ALA A 25 21.82 -15.45 -7.95
CA ALA A 25 22.68 -15.96 -6.89
C ALA A 25 22.18 -15.68 -5.46
N GLY A 26 21.18 -14.80 -5.30
CA GLY A 26 20.64 -14.44 -3.99
C GLY A 26 21.19 -13.13 -3.40
N LYS A 27 21.86 -12.31 -4.21
CA LYS A 27 22.46 -11.03 -3.79
C LYS A 27 21.47 -10.11 -3.09
N SER A 28 20.32 -9.84 -3.71
CA SER A 28 19.26 -8.97 -3.11
C SER A 28 18.64 -9.61 -1.87
N VAL A 29 18.62 -10.93 -1.73
CA VAL A 29 18.16 -11.61 -0.53
C VAL A 29 19.15 -11.36 0.62
N LEU A 30 20.45 -11.53 0.36
CA LEU A 30 21.49 -11.22 1.34
C LEU A 30 21.44 -9.75 1.78
N LEU A 31 21.27 -8.84 0.83
CA LEU A 31 21.15 -7.41 1.11
C LEU A 31 19.94 -7.09 1.99
N ARG A 32 18.77 -7.67 1.69
CA ARG A 32 17.56 -7.53 2.52
C ARG A 32 17.73 -8.15 3.90
N PHE A 33 18.49 -9.24 4.02
CA PHE A 33 18.83 -9.83 5.31
C PHE A 33 19.69 -8.88 6.16
N ILE A 34 20.76 -8.33 5.57
CA ILE A 34 21.64 -7.35 6.23
C ILE A 34 20.84 -6.13 6.71
N ALA A 35 19.87 -5.69 5.90
CA ALA A 35 18.98 -4.57 6.23
C ALA A 35 17.88 -4.89 7.26
N GLY A 36 17.74 -6.15 7.67
CA GLY A 36 16.68 -6.58 8.59
C GLY A 36 15.27 -6.56 8.01
N LEU A 37 15.14 -6.57 6.67
CA LEU A 37 13.86 -6.57 5.95
C LEU A 37 13.25 -7.97 5.80
N ILE A 38 13.99 -9.02 6.15
CA ILE A 38 13.50 -10.40 6.10
C ILE A 38 13.10 -10.80 7.52
N PRO A 39 11.82 -11.12 7.78
CA PRO A 39 11.40 -11.64 9.06
C PRO A 39 12.10 -12.98 9.36
N LYS A 40 12.62 -13.14 10.56
CA LYS A 40 13.29 -14.39 11.00
C LYS A 40 12.38 -15.63 10.88
N ASP A 41 11.07 -15.43 11.01
CA ASP A 41 10.05 -16.48 10.96
C ASP A 41 9.37 -16.59 9.58
N SER A 42 10.01 -16.13 8.51
CA SER A 42 9.45 -16.22 7.17
C SER A 42 9.40 -17.69 6.71
N ALA A 43 8.20 -18.19 6.39
CA ALA A 43 8.02 -19.53 5.84
C ALA A 43 8.70 -19.75 4.49
N ALA A 44 9.08 -18.65 3.80
CA ALA A 44 9.72 -18.69 2.48
C ALA A 44 11.25 -18.69 2.55
N ILE A 45 11.85 -18.19 3.64
CA ILE A 45 13.32 -18.08 3.78
C ILE A 45 13.67 -18.44 5.21
N TRP A 46 14.40 -19.55 5.38
CA TRP A 46 14.95 -19.94 6.66
C TRP A 46 16.36 -19.37 6.82
N ILE A 47 16.61 -18.65 7.92
CA ILE A 47 17.89 -18.00 8.23
C ILE A 47 18.31 -18.41 9.62
N ASP A 48 19.43 -19.12 9.70
CA ASP A 48 20.16 -19.42 10.93
C ASP A 48 21.46 -18.61 10.92
N GLY A 49 21.35 -17.34 11.26
CA GLY A 49 22.50 -16.44 11.25
C GLY A 49 22.17 -15.07 11.83
N GLU A 50 23.19 -14.33 12.19
CA GLU A 50 23.09 -13.00 12.73
C GLU A 50 23.98 -12.03 11.92
N PHE A 51 23.42 -10.87 11.60
CA PHE A 51 24.19 -9.72 11.17
C PHE A 51 24.41 -8.81 12.39
N ARG A 52 25.68 -8.59 12.75
CA ARG A 52 26.06 -7.73 13.87
C ARG A 52 26.78 -6.51 13.38
N ILE A 53 26.38 -5.34 13.85
CA ILE A 53 27.17 -4.10 13.74
C ILE A 53 27.95 -4.01 15.06
N SER A 54 29.29 -4.06 14.97
CA SER A 54 30.20 -3.94 16.13
C SER A 54 29.86 -2.70 16.94
N GLU A 55 29.66 -2.81 18.24
CA GLU A 55 29.38 -1.80 19.27
C GLU A 55 27.95 -1.64 19.79
N SER A 56 26.94 -2.35 19.31
CA SER A 56 25.60 -2.23 19.90
C SER A 56 24.73 -3.45 19.66
N THR A 57 24.34 -4.09 20.74
CA THR A 57 23.55 -5.32 20.80
C THR A 57 22.03 -5.11 20.58
N THR A 58 21.57 -3.90 20.28
CA THR A 58 20.15 -3.58 20.13
C THR A 58 19.87 -2.89 18.80
N ASP A 59 18.97 -3.47 18.00
CA ASP A 59 18.37 -2.91 16.76
C ASP A 59 19.31 -2.62 15.59
N ALA A 60 20.04 -3.63 15.10
CA ALA A 60 20.85 -3.51 13.88
C ALA A 60 20.02 -3.11 12.63
N ALA A 61 18.77 -3.52 12.58
CA ALA A 61 17.88 -3.28 11.43
C ALA A 61 17.67 -1.78 11.08
N HIS A 62 17.77 -0.89 12.06
CA HIS A 62 17.54 0.57 11.84
C HIS A 62 18.81 1.37 11.60
N ARG A 63 19.95 0.71 11.44
CA ARG A 63 21.25 1.39 11.23
C ARG A 63 21.72 1.37 9.78
N VAL A 64 21.06 0.60 8.94
CA VAL A 64 21.49 0.37 7.57
C VAL A 64 20.50 1.05 6.62
N GLY A 65 21.00 1.93 5.78
CA GLY A 65 20.24 2.55 4.71
C GLY A 65 20.33 1.71 3.44
N ILE A 66 19.26 1.65 2.63
CA ILE A 66 19.28 0.98 1.32
C ILE A 66 18.93 1.95 0.21
N VAL A 67 19.72 1.92 -0.83
CA VAL A 67 19.41 2.48 -2.15
C VAL A 67 18.93 1.32 -3.03
N PHE A 68 17.64 1.27 -3.24
CA PHE A 68 16.98 0.16 -3.96
C PHE A 68 17.15 0.29 -5.48
N GLN A 69 17.20 -0.82 -6.19
CA GLN A 69 17.24 -0.87 -7.65
C GLN A 69 16.08 -0.10 -8.31
N ASN A 70 14.88 -0.16 -7.73
CA ASN A 70 13.70 0.59 -8.19
C ASN A 70 13.58 1.97 -7.54
N PHE A 71 14.67 2.53 -7.00
CA PHE A 71 14.78 3.81 -6.31
C PHE A 71 13.90 3.93 -5.05
N ALA A 72 12.76 3.26 -4.97
CA ALA A 72 11.78 3.27 -3.88
C ALA A 72 11.31 4.68 -3.47
N LEU A 73 11.20 5.59 -4.43
CA LEU A 73 10.77 6.98 -4.21
C LEU A 73 9.26 7.08 -4.11
N PHE A 74 8.77 8.01 -3.30
CA PHE A 74 7.35 8.30 -3.18
C PHE A 74 6.95 9.26 -4.31
N ASP A 75 6.20 8.75 -5.29
CA ASP A 75 5.83 9.47 -6.50
C ASP A 75 4.84 10.62 -6.25
N GLU A 76 4.07 10.54 -5.18
CA GLU A 76 3.13 11.58 -4.75
C GLU A 76 3.82 12.82 -4.16
N TRP A 77 5.12 12.73 -3.81
CA TRP A 77 5.89 13.79 -3.16
C TRP A 77 6.91 14.40 -4.10
N THR A 78 7.31 15.64 -3.79
CA THR A 78 8.45 16.29 -4.44
C THR A 78 9.78 15.67 -3.99
N ALA A 79 10.88 15.99 -4.67
CA ALA A 79 12.21 15.58 -4.26
C ALA A 79 12.54 16.08 -2.85
N LEU A 80 12.20 17.34 -2.55
CA LEU A 80 12.38 17.91 -1.21
C LEU A 80 11.62 17.11 -0.14
N GLU A 81 10.38 16.75 -0.40
CA GLU A 81 9.55 15.99 0.54
C GLU A 81 10.07 14.57 0.74
N ASN A 82 10.59 13.91 -0.30
CA ASN A 82 11.20 12.58 -0.18
C ASN A 82 12.42 12.59 0.76
N VAL A 83 13.28 13.61 0.66
CA VAL A 83 14.47 13.74 1.53
C VAL A 83 14.06 14.22 2.93
N GLN A 84 13.13 15.19 3.04
CA GLN A 84 12.66 15.68 4.33
C GLN A 84 12.01 14.59 5.17
N PHE A 85 11.26 13.68 4.53
CA PHE A 85 10.69 12.52 5.22
C PHE A 85 11.76 11.66 5.90
N ALA A 86 12.88 11.41 5.22
CA ALA A 86 13.99 10.64 5.79
C ALA A 86 14.66 11.38 6.96
N ILE A 87 14.87 12.70 6.84
CA ILE A 87 15.38 13.54 7.92
C ILE A 87 14.45 13.47 9.14
N ASP A 88 13.16 13.62 8.95
CA ASP A 88 12.17 13.64 10.03
C ASP A 88 12.02 12.27 10.71
N HIS A 89 12.41 11.19 10.02
CA HIS A 89 12.36 9.82 10.54
C HIS A 89 13.72 9.22 10.87
N ARG A 90 14.79 10.05 10.85
CA ARG A 90 16.11 9.59 11.28
C ARG A 90 16.08 9.11 12.73
N ARG A 91 17.00 8.23 13.06
CA ARG A 91 17.03 7.54 14.36
C ARG A 91 17.25 8.47 15.54
N ASP A 92 18.26 9.33 15.45
CA ASP A 92 18.59 10.30 16.51
C ASP A 92 17.98 11.67 16.18
N ARG A 93 16.77 11.88 16.69
CA ARG A 93 16.05 13.15 16.55
C ARG A 93 16.42 14.17 17.65
N SER A 94 17.19 13.75 18.63
CA SER A 94 17.61 14.63 19.73
C SER A 94 18.62 15.68 19.25
N LYS A 95 19.36 15.36 18.19
CA LYS A 95 20.32 16.26 17.56
C LYS A 95 19.71 16.92 16.32
N PRO A 96 20.11 18.14 15.96
CA PRO A 96 19.75 18.70 14.66
C PRO A 96 20.30 17.81 13.53
N PRO A 97 19.66 17.76 12.35
CA PRO A 97 20.19 17.05 11.21
C PRO A 97 21.55 17.64 10.80
N ALA A 98 22.47 16.80 10.40
CA ALA A 98 23.78 17.25 9.94
C ALA A 98 23.67 18.21 8.74
N ARG A 99 22.64 18.01 7.90
CA ARG A 99 22.34 18.83 6.72
C ARG A 99 20.83 18.92 6.50
N SER A 100 20.41 20.03 5.88
CA SER A 100 19.00 20.17 5.46
C SER A 100 18.70 19.34 4.21
N ALA A 101 17.41 19.10 3.94
CA ALA A 101 16.99 18.42 2.71
C ALA A 101 17.42 19.19 1.44
N LEU A 102 17.44 20.52 1.52
CA LEU A 102 17.85 21.37 0.41
C LEU A 102 19.36 21.24 0.13
N ASP A 103 20.20 21.15 1.17
CA ASP A 103 21.65 20.98 1.02
C ASP A 103 21.98 19.65 0.32
N TRP A 104 21.31 18.56 0.72
CA TRP A 104 21.45 17.26 0.07
C TRP A 104 21.07 17.30 -1.41
N LEU A 105 19.94 17.95 -1.75
CA LEU A 105 19.47 18.05 -3.13
C LEU A 105 20.38 18.95 -3.97
N THR A 106 20.93 20.02 -3.39
CA THR A 106 21.86 20.91 -4.06
C THR A 106 23.18 20.20 -4.37
N GLU A 107 23.74 19.47 -3.41
CA GLU A 107 24.96 18.68 -3.59
C GLU A 107 24.79 17.62 -4.71
N LEU A 108 23.64 16.92 -4.71
CA LEU A 108 23.37 15.85 -5.67
C LEU A 108 22.70 16.35 -6.96
N ARG A 109 22.56 17.67 -7.13
CA ARG A 109 22.03 18.35 -8.33
C ARG A 109 20.64 17.83 -8.73
N VAL A 110 19.73 17.76 -7.77
CA VAL A 110 18.32 17.39 -7.99
C VAL A 110 17.45 18.62 -7.69
N ASP A 111 16.53 18.94 -8.60
CA ASP A 111 15.56 20.02 -8.39
C ASP A 111 14.63 19.68 -7.22
N PRO A 112 14.60 20.49 -6.14
CA PRO A 112 13.76 20.25 -4.97
C PRO A 112 12.26 20.18 -5.26
N ALA A 113 11.78 20.90 -6.29
CA ALA A 113 10.38 20.96 -6.67
C ALA A 113 9.95 19.81 -7.60
N ALA A 114 10.91 19.10 -8.22
CA ALA A 114 10.62 18.03 -9.15
C ALA A 114 9.96 16.84 -8.45
N ARG A 115 9.07 16.15 -9.19
CA ARG A 115 8.49 14.88 -8.73
C ARG A 115 9.24 13.70 -9.35
N PRO A 116 9.31 12.55 -8.67
CA PRO A 116 10.01 11.36 -9.19
C PRO A 116 9.60 10.99 -10.61
N ALA A 117 8.31 11.13 -10.95
CA ALA A 117 7.79 10.79 -12.29
C ALA A 117 8.41 11.64 -13.41
N THR A 118 8.88 12.85 -13.13
CA THR A 118 9.48 13.78 -14.12
C THR A 118 11.00 13.68 -14.19
N LEU A 119 11.64 12.92 -13.30
CA LEU A 119 13.08 12.76 -13.22
C LEU A 119 13.61 11.68 -14.16
N SER A 120 14.79 11.89 -14.75
CA SER A 120 15.54 10.86 -15.46
C SER A 120 16.00 9.74 -14.50
N GLY A 121 16.40 8.58 -15.02
CA GLY A 121 16.91 7.46 -14.22
C GLY A 121 18.07 7.86 -13.31
N GLY A 122 19.06 8.59 -13.83
CA GLY A 122 20.19 9.10 -13.04
C GLY A 122 19.77 10.12 -11.98
N GLN A 123 18.78 10.99 -12.27
CA GLN A 123 18.26 11.93 -11.28
C GLN A 123 17.47 11.20 -10.17
N LYS A 124 16.69 10.17 -10.51
CA LYS A 124 16.02 9.30 -9.52
C LYS A 124 17.04 8.62 -8.62
N GLN A 125 18.12 8.12 -9.19
CA GLN A 125 19.22 7.50 -8.42
C GLN A 125 19.85 8.50 -7.45
N ARG A 126 20.16 9.69 -7.91
CA ARG A 126 20.70 10.78 -7.05
C ARG A 126 19.71 11.12 -5.92
N LEU A 127 18.42 11.21 -6.21
CA LEU A 127 17.40 11.45 -5.20
C LEU A 127 17.29 10.29 -4.19
N ALA A 128 17.38 9.03 -4.63
CA ALA A 128 17.36 7.88 -3.75
C ALA A 128 18.57 7.84 -2.82
N ILE A 129 19.76 8.20 -3.34
CA ILE A 129 20.98 8.36 -2.55
C ILE A 129 20.80 9.50 -1.53
N ALA A 130 20.33 10.69 -1.97
CA ALA A 130 20.07 11.83 -1.08
C ALA A 130 19.16 11.44 0.09
N ARG A 131 18.03 10.78 -0.20
CA ARG A 131 17.08 10.32 0.82
C ARG A 131 17.72 9.34 1.80
N THR A 132 18.51 8.39 1.28
CA THR A 132 19.15 7.36 2.12
C THR A 132 20.20 7.97 3.04
N LEU A 133 21.07 8.86 2.52
CA LEU A 133 22.11 9.52 3.32
C LEU A 133 21.52 10.50 4.33
N ALA A 134 20.42 11.17 4.00
CA ALA A 134 19.73 12.11 4.88
C ALA A 134 19.14 11.45 6.14
N ALA A 135 18.94 10.14 6.14
CA ALA A 135 18.56 9.36 7.32
C ALA A 135 19.72 9.10 8.29
N GLU A 136 20.96 9.49 7.94
CA GLU A 136 22.17 9.31 8.72
C GLU A 136 22.42 7.84 9.12
N PRO A 137 22.42 6.89 8.16
CA PRO A 137 22.65 5.48 8.46
C PRO A 137 24.12 5.23 8.83
N SER A 138 24.40 4.17 9.59
CA SER A 138 25.78 3.74 9.90
C SER A 138 26.46 3.02 8.74
N ALA A 139 25.67 2.39 7.87
CA ALA A 139 26.12 1.76 6.64
C ALA A 139 25.10 1.96 5.53
N VAL A 140 25.55 2.05 4.29
CA VAL A 140 24.70 2.20 3.10
C VAL A 140 24.85 0.98 2.21
N LEU A 141 23.73 0.36 1.87
CA LEU A 141 23.64 -0.72 0.90
C LEU A 141 23.12 -0.16 -0.42
N TYR A 142 23.75 -0.55 -1.52
CA TYR A 142 23.34 -0.19 -2.87
C TYR A 142 22.95 -1.47 -3.61
N ASP A 143 21.67 -1.60 -4.00
CA ASP A 143 21.17 -2.75 -4.77
C ASP A 143 21.17 -2.40 -6.25
N GLU A 144 22.15 -2.91 -6.98
CA GLU A 144 22.34 -2.73 -8.42
C GLU A 144 22.19 -1.26 -8.89
N PRO A 145 23.00 -0.33 -8.35
CA PRO A 145 22.82 1.12 -8.55
C PRO A 145 23.01 1.59 -9.99
N THR A 146 23.66 0.81 -10.86
CA THR A 146 23.92 1.13 -12.28
C THR A 146 22.99 0.36 -13.22
N SER A 147 22.13 -0.52 -12.69
CA SER A 147 21.26 -1.37 -13.51
C SER A 147 20.24 -0.52 -14.29
N GLY A 148 20.10 -0.81 -15.58
CA GLY A 148 19.17 -0.11 -16.46
C GLY A 148 19.60 1.31 -16.86
N LEU A 149 20.81 1.74 -16.50
CA LEU A 149 21.42 2.98 -16.95
C LEU A 149 22.36 2.72 -18.14
N ASP A 150 22.52 3.72 -19.00
CA ASP A 150 23.58 3.68 -20.01
C ASP A 150 24.97 3.77 -19.35
N HIS A 151 26.00 3.32 -20.06
CA HIS A 151 27.35 3.24 -19.50
C HIS A 151 27.90 4.59 -18.97
N ALA A 152 27.62 5.69 -19.67
CA ALA A 152 28.06 7.03 -19.24
C ALA A 152 27.39 7.45 -17.93
N THR A 153 26.08 7.27 -17.83
CA THR A 153 25.32 7.54 -16.60
C THR A 153 25.71 6.58 -15.47
N GLY A 154 26.02 5.30 -15.78
CA GLY A 154 26.53 4.34 -14.80
C GLY A 154 27.86 4.80 -14.18
N LEU A 155 28.80 5.28 -15.00
CA LEU A 155 30.07 5.87 -14.51
C LEU A 155 29.86 7.12 -13.64
N GLU A 156 28.90 7.97 -13.99
CA GLU A 156 28.54 9.13 -13.15
C GLU A 156 28.00 8.70 -11.78
N VAL A 157 27.16 7.65 -11.74
CA VAL A 157 26.65 7.09 -10.50
C VAL A 157 27.74 6.45 -9.67
N ALA A 158 28.66 5.67 -10.29
CA ALA A 158 29.82 5.12 -9.58
C ALA A 158 30.69 6.21 -8.97
N LYS A 159 31.00 7.26 -9.73
CA LYS A 159 31.74 8.43 -9.23
C LYS A 159 31.00 9.12 -8.08
N LEU A 160 29.68 9.24 -8.17
CA LEU A 160 28.88 9.83 -7.11
C LEU A 160 28.93 8.98 -5.82
N ILE A 161 28.82 7.65 -5.93
CA ILE A 161 28.95 6.73 -4.79
C ILE A 161 30.33 6.89 -4.15
N SER A 162 31.39 6.94 -4.93
CA SER A 162 32.76 7.13 -4.43
C SER A 162 32.93 8.49 -3.74
N GLN A 163 32.40 9.56 -4.31
CA GLN A 163 32.46 10.91 -3.74
C GLN A 163 31.68 10.99 -2.41
N THR A 164 30.45 10.48 -2.37
CA THR A 164 29.63 10.46 -1.16
C THR A 164 30.23 9.57 -0.07
N HIS A 165 30.75 8.40 -0.44
CA HIS A 165 31.46 7.50 0.45
C HIS A 165 32.69 8.21 1.10
N SER A 166 33.55 8.82 0.29
CA SER A 166 34.76 9.52 0.77
C SER A 166 34.42 10.73 1.63
N ALA A 167 33.39 11.51 1.25
CA ALA A 167 32.96 12.70 1.98
C ALA A 167 32.38 12.39 3.36
N HIS A 168 31.62 11.28 3.48
CA HIS A 168 30.91 10.92 4.70
C HIS A 168 31.55 9.78 5.50
N ARG A 169 32.60 9.13 4.96
CA ARG A 169 33.32 7.99 5.57
C ARG A 169 32.39 6.90 6.09
N GLN A 170 31.31 6.64 5.35
CA GLN A 170 30.32 5.62 5.71
C GLN A 170 30.76 4.27 5.15
N THR A 171 30.45 3.19 5.88
CA THR A 171 30.60 1.84 5.33
C THR A 171 29.61 1.66 4.19
N SER A 172 30.09 1.31 3.01
CA SER A 172 29.27 1.15 1.81
C SER A 172 29.38 -0.25 1.25
N ILE A 173 28.25 -0.91 0.98
CA ILE A 173 28.20 -2.23 0.37
C ILE A 173 27.41 -2.09 -0.93
N VAL A 174 28.04 -2.34 -2.06
CA VAL A 174 27.45 -2.25 -3.40
C VAL A 174 27.24 -3.64 -3.94
N VAL A 175 26.01 -4.02 -4.16
CA VAL A 175 25.65 -5.29 -4.82
C VAL A 175 25.45 -5.03 -6.30
N THR A 176 26.19 -5.74 -7.15
CA THR A 176 26.10 -5.51 -8.59
C THR A 176 26.44 -6.77 -9.41
N HIS A 177 26.03 -6.76 -10.66
CA HIS A 177 26.55 -7.63 -11.72
C HIS A 177 27.43 -6.83 -12.70
N ASP A 178 27.44 -5.50 -12.61
CA ASP A 178 28.28 -4.58 -13.39
C ASP A 178 29.58 -4.31 -12.61
N TYR A 179 30.50 -5.27 -12.70
CA TYR A 179 31.78 -5.19 -12.00
C TYR A 179 32.75 -4.22 -12.69
N ASP A 180 32.67 -4.05 -14.01
CA ASP A 180 33.60 -3.20 -14.77
C ASP A 180 33.53 -1.73 -14.31
N THR A 181 32.32 -1.24 -14.05
CA THR A 181 32.10 0.15 -13.63
C THR A 181 32.42 0.37 -12.14
N LEU A 182 32.14 -0.61 -11.28
CA LEU A 182 32.13 -0.42 -9.83
C LEU A 182 33.38 -0.94 -9.10
N LEU A 183 34.13 -1.89 -9.68
CA LEU A 183 35.39 -2.35 -9.08
C LEU A 183 36.45 -1.25 -8.96
N GLY A 184 36.47 -0.30 -9.91
CA GLY A 184 37.41 0.81 -9.89
C GLY A 184 37.33 1.71 -8.65
N ILE A 185 36.21 1.69 -7.92
CA ILE A 185 35.99 2.49 -6.71
C ILE A 185 36.00 1.65 -5.42
N ALA A 186 36.16 0.30 -5.51
CA ALA A 186 36.06 -0.61 -4.41
C ALA A 186 37.37 -0.74 -3.60
N ASP A 187 37.24 -0.82 -2.28
CA ASP A 187 38.32 -1.23 -1.38
C ASP A 187 38.42 -2.74 -1.25
N GLN A 188 37.25 -3.41 -1.26
CA GLN A 188 37.14 -4.88 -1.18
C GLN A 188 36.16 -5.41 -2.22
N CYS A 189 36.45 -6.63 -2.71
CA CYS A 189 35.54 -7.39 -3.56
C CYS A 189 35.20 -8.72 -2.93
N ILE A 190 33.91 -9.05 -2.88
CA ILE A 190 33.36 -10.31 -2.38
C ILE A 190 32.57 -10.97 -3.49
N LEU A 191 32.87 -12.26 -3.75
CA LEU A 191 32.14 -13.08 -4.69
C LEU A 191 31.11 -13.93 -3.97
N LEU A 192 29.86 -13.84 -4.40
CA LEU A 192 28.78 -14.75 -4.04
C LEU A 192 28.75 -15.90 -5.04
N ASP A 193 29.28 -17.03 -4.66
CA ASP A 193 29.23 -18.26 -5.45
C ASP A 193 27.96 -19.04 -5.12
N SER A 194 27.03 -19.05 -6.06
CA SER A 194 25.77 -19.77 -5.94
C SER A 194 25.89 -21.30 -6.08
N ALA A 195 26.97 -21.80 -6.64
CA ALA A 195 27.22 -23.22 -6.78
C ALA A 195 27.82 -23.81 -5.49
N ALA A 196 28.74 -23.08 -4.87
CA ALA A 196 29.35 -23.44 -3.59
C ALA A 196 28.51 -23.00 -2.38
N ALA A 197 27.45 -22.20 -2.56
CA ALA A 197 26.66 -21.55 -1.51
C ALA A 197 27.56 -20.81 -0.50
N ALA A 198 28.57 -20.10 -0.97
CA ALA A 198 29.61 -19.47 -0.20
C ALA A 198 29.87 -18.01 -0.61
N LEU A 199 30.42 -17.25 0.34
CA LEU A 199 30.98 -15.93 0.07
C LEU A 199 32.51 -16.03 0.20
N SER A 200 33.21 -15.52 -0.79
CA SER A 200 34.67 -15.49 -0.79
C SER A 200 35.20 -14.10 -1.08
N LYS A 201 36.18 -13.65 -0.28
CA LYS A 201 36.89 -12.40 -0.54
C LYS A 201 37.87 -12.62 -1.68
N ILE A 202 37.88 -11.78 -2.69
CA ILE A 202 38.77 -11.83 -3.84
C ILE A 202 39.92 -10.85 -3.61
N SER A 203 41.16 -11.33 -3.73
CA SER A 203 42.35 -10.47 -3.71
C SER A 203 42.31 -9.48 -4.89
N ARG A 204 42.88 -8.29 -4.67
CA ARG A 204 42.93 -7.23 -5.72
C ARG A 204 43.65 -7.70 -6.96
N ASP A 205 44.66 -8.57 -6.82
CA ASP A 205 45.44 -9.15 -7.92
C ASP A 205 44.58 -10.14 -8.78
N ASP A 206 43.54 -10.72 -8.19
CA ASP A 206 42.63 -11.66 -8.84
C ASP A 206 41.43 -11.01 -9.53
N TRP A 207 41.22 -9.70 -9.37
CA TRP A 207 40.07 -8.99 -9.96
C TRP A 207 39.94 -9.13 -11.47
N PRO A 208 41.05 -9.20 -12.29
CA PRO A 208 40.97 -9.46 -13.71
C PRO A 208 40.37 -10.84 -14.04
N THR A 209 40.36 -11.79 -13.11
CA THR A 209 39.84 -13.15 -13.33
C THR A 209 38.34 -13.28 -13.00
N ILE A 210 37.70 -12.23 -12.52
CA ILE A 210 36.29 -12.22 -12.13
C ILE A 210 35.35 -12.59 -13.28
N PRO A 211 35.55 -12.12 -14.55
CA PRO A 211 34.72 -12.50 -15.68
C PRO A 211 34.67 -14.02 -15.89
N ASP A 212 35.80 -14.70 -15.75
CA ASP A 212 35.90 -16.15 -15.94
C ASP A 212 35.19 -16.93 -14.82
N ARG A 213 35.18 -16.39 -13.60
CA ARG A 213 34.51 -16.99 -12.42
C ARG A 213 33.01 -16.77 -12.44
N LEU A 214 32.51 -15.76 -13.16
CA LEU A 214 31.09 -15.39 -13.27
C LEU A 214 30.40 -16.03 -14.46
N GLN A 215 31.07 -16.90 -15.23
CA GLN A 215 30.42 -17.58 -16.34
C GLN A 215 29.12 -18.24 -15.87
N PRO A 216 28.00 -18.06 -16.61
CA PRO A 216 26.74 -18.65 -16.21
C PRO A 216 26.93 -20.17 -16.18
N VAL A 217 26.90 -20.75 -15.00
CA VAL A 217 26.64 -22.19 -14.91
C VAL A 217 25.25 -22.34 -15.52
N VAL A 218 25.20 -22.83 -16.74
CA VAL A 218 23.95 -23.26 -17.37
C VAL A 218 23.47 -24.44 -16.54
N VAL A 219 22.84 -24.15 -15.41
CA VAL A 219 22.03 -25.13 -14.73
C VAL A 219 20.88 -25.36 -15.69
N ALA A 220 20.94 -26.46 -16.43
CA ALA A 220 19.80 -26.95 -17.18
C ALA A 220 18.61 -26.80 -16.28
N ALA A 221 17.65 -25.98 -16.72
CA ALA A 221 16.39 -25.82 -16.00
C ALA A 221 15.83 -27.25 -15.89
N GLN A 222 16.03 -27.86 -14.73
CA GLN A 222 15.24 -29.04 -14.40
C GLN A 222 13.83 -28.47 -14.32
N ASP A 223 13.05 -28.82 -15.34
CA ASP A 223 11.60 -28.66 -15.32
C ASP A 223 11.11 -29.31 -14.03
N VAL A 224 11.01 -28.51 -12.99
CA VAL A 224 10.20 -28.89 -11.83
C VAL A 224 8.82 -28.95 -12.42
N PRO A 225 8.20 -30.14 -12.52
CA PRO A 225 6.87 -30.22 -13.03
C PRO A 225 6.01 -29.35 -12.14
N VAL A 226 5.52 -28.23 -12.67
CA VAL A 226 4.46 -27.45 -12.04
C VAL A 226 3.28 -28.42 -11.99
N SER A 227 3.17 -29.14 -10.88
CA SER A 227 2.01 -29.94 -10.57
C SER A 227 0.86 -28.96 -10.46
N VAL A 228 0.19 -28.75 -11.59
CA VAL A 228 -1.13 -28.12 -11.61
C VAL A 228 -2.03 -29.10 -10.90
N LYS A 229 -2.07 -29.04 -9.59
CA LYS A 229 -3.14 -29.67 -8.81
C LYS A 229 -4.42 -28.90 -9.11
N SER A 230 -5.02 -29.24 -10.23
CA SER A 230 -6.40 -28.88 -10.54
C SER A 230 -7.30 -29.69 -9.64
N GLY A 231 -7.88 -29.08 -8.63
CA GLY A 231 -8.88 -29.73 -7.81
C GLY A 231 -9.57 -28.73 -6.90
N LEU A 232 -10.90 -28.87 -6.78
CA LEU A 232 -11.77 -28.16 -5.85
C LEU A 232 -11.20 -28.11 -4.40
N ALA A 233 -10.38 -29.10 -4.01
CA ALA A 233 -9.70 -29.15 -2.72
C ALA A 233 -8.68 -28.02 -2.53
N THR A 234 -7.92 -27.65 -3.56
CA THR A 234 -6.95 -26.52 -3.46
C THR A 234 -7.65 -25.17 -3.31
N SER A 235 -8.85 -25.02 -3.90
CA SER A 235 -9.63 -23.80 -3.77
C SER A 235 -10.24 -23.64 -2.36
N LEU A 236 -10.57 -24.75 -1.69
CA LEU A 236 -11.06 -24.74 -0.30
C LEU A 236 -9.93 -24.47 0.68
N ASP A 237 -8.75 -25.05 0.49
CA ASP A 237 -7.57 -24.77 1.30
C ASP A 237 -7.12 -23.31 1.15
N ASP A 238 -7.10 -22.79 -0.07
CA ASP A 238 -6.84 -21.37 -0.34
C ASP A 238 -7.90 -20.44 0.26
N ALA A 239 -9.16 -20.84 0.27
CA ALA A 239 -10.24 -20.12 0.92
C ALA A 239 -10.10 -20.16 2.46
N LEU A 240 -9.79 -21.31 3.06
CA LEU A 240 -9.56 -21.45 4.49
C LEU A 240 -8.30 -20.70 4.95
N ILE A 241 -7.22 -20.76 4.18
CA ILE A 241 -6.01 -19.97 4.42
C ILE A 241 -6.31 -18.47 4.28
N SER A 242 -7.18 -18.07 3.34
CA SER A 242 -7.58 -16.68 3.19
C SER A 242 -8.49 -16.20 4.33
N LEU A 243 -9.38 -17.05 4.84
CA LEU A 243 -10.19 -16.80 6.03
C LEU A 243 -9.34 -16.69 7.31
N GLY A 244 -8.36 -17.58 7.50
CA GLY A 244 -7.40 -17.49 8.60
C GLY A 244 -6.58 -16.20 8.55
N ARG A 245 -6.18 -15.77 7.34
CA ARG A 245 -5.47 -14.51 7.14
C ARG A 245 -6.35 -13.28 7.31
N VAL A 246 -7.65 -13.35 7.01
CA VAL A 246 -8.62 -12.30 7.37
C VAL A 246 -8.76 -12.21 8.90
N GLY A 247 -8.71 -13.32 9.61
CA GLY A 247 -8.64 -13.33 11.09
C GLY A 247 -7.39 -12.63 11.61
N ILE A 248 -6.22 -12.89 11.06
CA ILE A 248 -4.96 -12.20 11.40
C ILE A 248 -5.04 -10.71 11.04
N ALA A 249 -5.68 -10.36 9.93
CA ALA A 249 -5.90 -8.98 9.51
C ALA A 249 -6.83 -8.22 10.48
N THR A 250 -7.90 -8.87 10.95
CA THR A 250 -8.80 -8.27 11.96
C THR A 250 -8.11 -8.13 13.31
N PHE A 251 -7.24 -9.08 13.70
CA PHE A 251 -6.42 -8.94 14.90
C PHE A 251 -5.41 -7.79 14.78
N GLY A 252 -4.79 -7.61 13.60
CA GLY A 252 -3.93 -6.47 13.28
C GLY A 252 -4.67 -5.12 13.39
N LEU A 253 -5.96 -5.09 13.06
CA LEU A 253 -6.83 -3.93 13.22
C LEU A 253 -7.08 -3.60 14.70
N LEU A 254 -7.34 -4.59 15.53
CA LEU A 254 -7.52 -4.40 16.97
C LEU A 254 -6.23 -3.89 17.64
N ALA A 255 -5.07 -4.29 17.13
CA ALA A 255 -3.77 -3.81 17.60
C ALA A 255 -3.39 -2.42 17.04
N LEU A 256 -4.07 -1.94 15.99
CA LEU A 256 -3.75 -0.68 15.31
C LEU A 256 -3.75 0.53 16.26
N PRO A 257 -4.79 0.77 17.09
CA PRO A 257 -4.79 1.89 18.02
C PRO A 257 -3.62 1.83 19.00
N ILE A 258 -3.31 0.63 19.51
CA ILE A 258 -2.21 0.41 20.44
C ILE A 258 -0.86 0.71 19.77
N ASN A 259 -0.68 0.27 18.53
CA ASN A 259 0.54 0.52 17.77
C ASN A 259 0.72 2.02 17.47
N VAL A 260 -0.35 2.71 17.07
CA VAL A 260 -0.33 4.17 16.83
C VAL A 260 0.01 4.92 18.11
N VAL A 261 -0.65 4.61 19.23
CA VAL A 261 -0.38 5.23 20.53
C VAL A 261 1.07 4.98 20.96
N ARG A 262 1.57 3.76 20.78
CA ARG A 262 2.98 3.42 21.10
C ARG A 262 3.97 4.21 20.24
N GLU A 263 3.68 4.47 18.97
CA GLU A 263 4.54 5.29 18.12
C GLU A 263 4.47 6.77 18.45
N ILE A 264 3.28 7.28 18.81
CA ILE A 264 3.13 8.64 19.35
C ILE A 264 3.97 8.77 20.63
N ALA A 265 3.84 7.84 21.58
CA ALA A 265 4.58 7.85 22.83
C ALA A 265 6.10 7.73 22.63
N SER A 266 6.55 7.02 21.59
CA SER A 266 7.98 6.91 21.24
C SER A 266 8.54 8.12 20.49
N GLY A 267 7.73 9.13 20.20
CA GLY A 267 8.11 10.32 19.42
C GLY A 267 8.42 10.04 17.94
N ARG A 268 8.16 8.81 17.46
CA ARG A 268 8.40 8.42 16.06
C ARG A 268 7.27 8.81 15.12
N PHE A 269 6.10 9.11 15.65
CA PHE A 269 4.94 9.52 14.87
C PHE A 269 5.02 11.01 14.52
N SER A 270 4.81 11.33 13.25
CA SER A 270 4.75 12.70 12.75
C SER A 270 3.36 12.99 12.19
N LEU A 271 2.61 13.85 12.87
CA LEU A 271 1.25 14.22 12.46
C LEU A 271 1.20 14.87 11.06
N PRO A 272 2.14 15.76 10.66
CA PRO A 272 2.16 16.30 9.29
C PRO A 272 2.26 15.24 8.21
N TRP A 273 3.10 14.21 8.42
CA TRP A 273 3.25 13.11 7.47
C TRP A 273 2.04 12.19 7.47
N ALA A 274 1.49 11.85 8.63
CA ALA A 274 0.23 11.10 8.73
C ALA A 274 -0.92 11.81 8.01
N TRP A 275 -0.99 13.14 8.10
CA TRP A 275 -1.98 13.95 7.38
C TRP A 275 -1.77 13.89 5.85
N ARG A 276 -0.53 13.87 5.38
CA ARG A 276 -0.23 13.71 3.94
C ARG A 276 -0.69 12.35 3.42
N PHE A 277 -0.40 11.27 4.13
CA PHE A 277 -0.91 9.92 3.77
C PHE A 277 -2.43 9.85 3.83
N PHE A 278 -3.05 10.45 4.85
CA PHE A 278 -4.50 10.55 4.96
C PHE A 278 -5.11 11.34 3.78
N SER A 279 -4.56 12.49 3.45
CA SER A 279 -5.05 13.32 2.35
C SER A 279 -4.88 12.64 0.99
N HIS A 280 -3.82 11.84 0.81
CA HIS A 280 -3.62 11.01 -0.37
C HIS A 280 -4.70 9.91 -0.45
N ALA A 281 -4.91 9.14 0.63
CA ALA A 281 -5.96 8.14 0.69
C ALA A 281 -7.35 8.75 0.46
N MET A 282 -7.64 9.90 1.08
CA MET A 282 -8.90 10.60 0.91
C MET A 282 -9.13 11.04 -0.56
N ARG A 283 -8.10 11.51 -1.26
CA ARG A 283 -8.18 11.84 -2.69
C ARG A 283 -8.48 10.62 -3.56
N LEU A 284 -7.91 9.46 -3.24
CA LEU A 284 -8.19 8.22 -3.96
C LEU A 284 -9.62 7.73 -3.73
N ILE A 285 -10.14 7.85 -2.50
CA ILE A 285 -11.46 7.37 -2.12
C ILE A 285 -12.55 8.36 -2.50
N CYS A 286 -12.40 9.65 -2.15
CA CYS A 286 -13.38 10.73 -2.36
C CYS A 286 -13.09 11.57 -3.60
N GLY A 287 -12.35 11.07 -4.59
CA GLY A 287 -12.11 11.79 -5.83
C GLY A 287 -13.40 12.02 -6.65
N PRO A 288 -13.40 12.97 -7.61
CA PRO A 288 -14.59 13.32 -8.41
C PRO A 288 -15.25 12.12 -9.09
N SER A 289 -14.46 11.17 -9.55
CA SER A 289 -14.97 9.93 -10.16
C SER A 289 -15.79 9.06 -9.20
N SER A 290 -15.48 9.07 -7.88
CA SER A 290 -16.28 8.34 -6.89
C SER A 290 -17.65 8.97 -6.68
N TRP A 291 -17.71 10.31 -6.62
CA TRP A 291 -18.96 11.04 -6.49
C TRP A 291 -19.88 10.82 -7.68
N MET A 292 -19.34 10.96 -8.90
CA MET A 292 -20.11 10.73 -10.13
C MET A 292 -20.67 9.30 -10.18
N TYR A 293 -19.84 8.33 -9.83
CA TYR A 293 -20.21 6.91 -9.87
C TYR A 293 -21.35 6.61 -8.88
N LEU A 294 -21.25 7.12 -7.65
CA LEU A 294 -22.26 6.94 -6.61
C LEU A 294 -23.51 7.79 -6.85
N ALA A 295 -23.38 8.99 -7.40
CA ALA A 295 -24.50 9.81 -7.79
C ALA A 295 -25.33 9.13 -8.90
N MET A 296 -24.66 8.58 -9.93
CA MET A 296 -25.33 7.83 -10.99
C MET A 296 -26.03 6.57 -10.46
N ALA A 297 -25.38 5.82 -9.56
CA ALA A 297 -25.99 4.67 -8.93
C ALA A 297 -27.22 5.06 -8.08
N GLY A 298 -27.11 6.16 -7.31
CA GLY A 298 -28.24 6.73 -6.57
C GLY A 298 -29.39 7.14 -7.48
N ALA A 299 -29.09 7.77 -8.62
CA ALA A 299 -30.09 8.15 -9.61
C ALA A 299 -30.83 6.92 -10.17
N ILE A 300 -30.10 5.89 -10.57
CA ILE A 300 -30.67 4.64 -11.10
C ILE A 300 -31.59 3.98 -10.08
N ILE A 301 -31.13 3.86 -8.82
CA ILE A 301 -31.91 3.16 -7.80
C ILE A 301 -33.14 3.98 -7.37
N GLY A 302 -33.01 5.32 -7.30
CA GLY A 302 -34.13 6.22 -7.02
C GLY A 302 -35.20 6.18 -8.10
N PHE A 303 -34.78 6.19 -9.38
CA PHE A 303 -35.66 6.02 -10.53
C PHE A 303 -36.34 4.65 -10.52
N THR A 304 -35.53 3.59 -10.45
CA THR A 304 -36.03 2.21 -10.54
C THR A 304 -37.02 1.91 -9.41
N SER A 305 -36.67 2.21 -8.15
CA SER A 305 -37.54 1.93 -7.02
C SER A 305 -38.85 2.70 -7.13
N THR A 306 -38.84 3.96 -7.54
CA THR A 306 -40.07 4.79 -7.63
C THR A 306 -40.91 4.42 -8.85
N TYR A 307 -40.28 4.40 -10.06
CA TYR A 307 -41.01 4.15 -11.31
C TYR A 307 -41.67 2.78 -11.34
N PHE A 308 -40.90 1.71 -10.99
CA PHE A 308 -41.44 0.35 -11.06
C PHE A 308 -42.50 0.09 -9.98
N THR A 309 -42.35 0.68 -8.78
CA THR A 309 -43.36 0.55 -7.72
C THR A 309 -44.69 1.13 -8.18
N PHE A 310 -44.71 2.34 -8.73
CA PHE A 310 -45.96 2.96 -9.15
C PHE A 310 -46.50 2.47 -10.47
N ARG A 311 -45.67 1.95 -11.39
CA ARG A 311 -46.10 1.48 -12.71
C ARG A 311 -46.55 0.03 -12.76
N PHE A 312 -45.88 -0.85 -12.00
CA PHE A 312 -46.05 -2.32 -12.14
C PHE A 312 -46.68 -3.00 -10.93
N LEU A 313 -46.91 -2.33 -9.80
CA LEU A 313 -47.63 -2.93 -8.70
C LEU A 313 -49.11 -3.16 -9.11
N PRO A 314 -49.64 -4.38 -8.97
CA PRO A 314 -50.94 -4.77 -9.53
C PRO A 314 -52.17 -4.19 -8.79
N PHE A 315 -51.96 -3.32 -7.81
CA PHE A 315 -53.03 -2.80 -6.94
C PHE A 315 -53.77 -1.58 -7.47
N GLN A 316 -53.61 -1.21 -8.72
CA GLN A 316 -54.28 -0.04 -9.31
C GLN A 316 -55.84 -0.13 -9.29
N LEU A 317 -56.40 -1.29 -9.04
CA LEU A 317 -57.85 -1.52 -9.11
C LEU A 317 -58.60 -1.26 -7.80
N TYR A 318 -57.97 -1.31 -6.62
CA TYR A 318 -58.70 -1.42 -5.37
C TYR A 318 -58.59 -0.26 -4.34
N SER A 319 -57.61 0.65 -4.44
CA SER A 319 -57.48 1.70 -3.38
C SER A 319 -56.55 2.84 -3.74
N LYS A 320 -56.90 3.66 -4.73
CA LYS A 320 -56.02 4.76 -5.21
C LYS A 320 -55.57 5.83 -4.24
N PRO A 321 -56.27 6.34 -3.22
CA PRO A 321 -55.70 7.41 -2.39
C PRO A 321 -54.86 6.92 -1.22
N LEU A 322 -55.31 5.94 -0.46
CA LEU A 322 -54.66 5.45 0.77
C LEU A 322 -53.34 4.69 0.50
N LEU A 323 -53.22 4.00 -0.63
CA LEU A 323 -52.03 3.20 -0.95
C LEU A 323 -50.86 4.02 -1.44
N ILE A 324 -51.05 5.20 -2.05
CA ILE A 324 -49.97 6.05 -2.59
C ILE A 324 -49.13 6.59 -1.44
N GLU A 325 -49.74 6.99 -0.33
CA GLU A 325 -49.05 7.50 0.86
C GLU A 325 -48.16 6.45 1.50
N ASP A 326 -48.67 5.24 1.72
CA ASP A 326 -47.93 4.13 2.34
C ASP A 326 -46.84 3.58 1.42
N LEU A 327 -47.07 3.56 0.11
CA LEU A 327 -46.07 3.19 -0.88
C LEU A 327 -44.92 4.19 -0.90
N LEU A 328 -45.19 5.49 -0.85
CA LEU A 328 -44.16 6.52 -0.79
C LEU A 328 -43.31 6.40 0.48
N GLY A 329 -43.95 6.21 1.65
CA GLY A 329 -43.26 5.98 2.91
C GLY A 329 -42.39 4.72 2.88
N SER A 330 -42.91 3.64 2.26
CA SER A 330 -42.15 2.39 2.07
C SER A 330 -40.95 2.56 1.13
N ILE A 331 -41.10 3.33 0.05
CA ILE A 331 -39.97 3.66 -0.86
C ILE A 331 -38.91 4.46 -0.10
N GLY A 332 -39.30 5.48 0.67
CA GLY A 332 -38.38 6.28 1.48
C GLY A 332 -37.61 5.42 2.47
N PHE A 333 -38.32 4.55 3.20
CA PHE A 333 -37.72 3.59 4.13
C PHE A 333 -36.74 2.63 3.41
N ALA A 334 -37.17 2.01 2.33
CA ALA A 334 -36.36 1.06 1.57
C ALA A 334 -35.09 1.71 0.99
N LEU A 335 -35.22 2.92 0.43
CA LEU A 335 -34.08 3.66 -0.12
C LEU A 335 -33.07 4.01 0.98
N TYR A 336 -33.54 4.52 2.13
CA TYR A 336 -32.64 5.00 3.18
C TYR A 336 -31.95 3.87 3.94
N ARG A 337 -32.72 2.82 4.35
CA ARG A 337 -32.21 1.78 5.27
C ARG A 337 -31.64 0.55 4.58
N ILE A 338 -32.07 0.26 3.33
CA ILE A 338 -31.74 -1.00 2.67
C ILE A 338 -30.99 -0.75 1.36
N LEU A 339 -31.66 -0.16 0.37
CA LEU A 339 -31.19 -0.17 -1.02
C LEU A 339 -29.91 0.66 -1.23
N VAL A 340 -29.94 1.92 -0.76
CA VAL A 340 -28.77 2.81 -0.94
C VAL A 340 -27.59 2.36 -0.10
N PRO A 341 -27.73 1.98 1.20
CA PRO A 341 -26.61 1.48 1.98
C PRO A 341 -25.91 0.27 1.35
N VAL A 342 -26.67 -0.72 0.92
CA VAL A 342 -26.12 -1.93 0.29
C VAL A 342 -25.41 -1.60 -1.01
N LEU A 343 -26.10 -0.91 -1.92
CA LEU A 343 -25.52 -0.60 -3.23
C LEU A 343 -24.30 0.32 -3.13
N ALA A 344 -24.40 1.39 -2.34
CA ALA A 344 -23.29 2.33 -2.19
C ALA A 344 -22.05 1.66 -1.61
N THR A 345 -22.18 0.83 -0.57
CA THR A 345 -21.02 0.15 0.03
C THR A 345 -20.42 -0.91 -0.88
N ILE A 346 -21.21 -1.62 -1.70
CA ILE A 346 -20.69 -2.53 -2.75
C ILE A 346 -19.88 -1.75 -3.78
N LEU A 347 -20.39 -0.61 -4.24
CA LEU A 347 -19.71 0.21 -5.23
C LEU A 347 -18.45 0.86 -4.67
N ILE A 348 -18.46 1.27 -3.39
CA ILE A 348 -17.28 1.76 -2.68
C ILE A 348 -16.23 0.64 -2.57
N ALA A 349 -16.64 -0.59 -2.24
CA ALA A 349 -15.74 -1.74 -2.19
C ALA A 349 -15.09 -2.01 -3.55
N ALA A 350 -15.90 -2.04 -4.61
CA ALA A 350 -15.43 -2.31 -5.96
C ALA A 350 -14.49 -1.23 -6.49
N ARG A 351 -14.83 0.06 -6.31
CA ARG A 351 -14.05 1.16 -6.90
C ARG A 351 -12.96 1.67 -5.95
N CYS A 352 -13.33 2.03 -4.72
CA CYS A 352 -12.38 2.66 -3.79
C CYS A 352 -11.46 1.62 -3.16
N GLY A 353 -11.98 0.43 -2.84
CA GLY A 353 -11.18 -0.70 -2.36
C GLY A 353 -10.14 -1.13 -3.39
N ALA A 354 -10.52 -1.24 -4.66
CA ALA A 354 -9.60 -1.54 -5.76
C ALA A 354 -8.49 -0.48 -5.91
N ALA A 355 -8.84 0.81 -5.80
CA ALA A 355 -7.88 1.91 -5.90
C ALA A 355 -6.83 1.88 -4.79
N ILE A 356 -7.23 1.60 -3.55
CA ILE A 356 -6.30 1.46 -2.42
C ILE A 356 -5.44 0.19 -2.56
N ALA A 357 -6.00 -0.93 -2.99
CA ALA A 357 -5.23 -2.15 -3.22
C ALA A 357 -4.18 -1.96 -4.33
N ALA A 358 -4.52 -1.20 -5.37
CA ALA A 358 -3.60 -0.83 -6.43
C ALA A 358 -2.46 0.07 -5.89
N ASP A 359 -2.80 1.12 -5.15
CA ASP A 359 -1.82 2.08 -4.59
C ASP A 359 -0.84 1.37 -3.64
N VAL A 360 -1.34 0.59 -2.69
CA VAL A 360 -0.50 -0.19 -1.78
C VAL A 360 0.31 -1.25 -2.52
N GLY A 361 -0.30 -1.90 -3.53
CA GLY A 361 0.36 -2.91 -4.36
C GLY A 361 1.53 -2.34 -5.17
N VAL A 362 1.36 -1.17 -5.77
CA VAL A 362 2.42 -0.45 -6.49
C VAL A 362 3.52 -0.01 -5.52
N LYS A 363 3.17 0.51 -4.34
CA LYS A 363 4.15 0.88 -3.30
C LYS A 363 4.96 -0.33 -2.81
N ARG A 364 4.33 -1.50 -2.73
CA ARG A 364 5.03 -2.74 -2.36
C ARG A 364 5.93 -3.24 -3.49
N TYR A 365 5.44 -3.24 -4.73
CA TYR A 365 6.22 -3.61 -5.91
C TYR A 365 7.43 -2.69 -6.13
N GLY A 366 7.24 -1.37 -5.95
CA GLY A 366 8.29 -0.35 -6.07
C GLY A 366 9.21 -0.23 -4.86
N SER A 367 9.18 -1.19 -3.91
CA SER A 367 10.01 -1.19 -2.69
C SER A 367 9.83 0.03 -1.77
N GLN A 368 8.79 0.85 -1.98
CA GLN A 368 8.51 2.01 -1.11
C GLN A 368 8.17 1.58 0.32
N VAL A 369 7.51 0.43 0.47
CA VAL A 369 7.21 -0.16 1.78
C VAL A 369 8.51 -0.57 2.50
N ASP A 370 9.44 -1.21 1.77
CA ASP A 370 10.74 -1.60 2.31
C ASP A 370 11.55 -0.34 2.73
N ALA A 371 11.43 0.75 1.95
CA ALA A 371 12.04 2.04 2.31
C ALA A 371 11.46 2.65 3.60
N LEU A 372 10.16 2.51 3.87
CA LEU A 372 9.59 2.92 5.15
C LEU A 372 10.19 2.11 6.30
N GLU A 373 10.29 0.78 6.14
CA GLU A 373 10.84 -0.11 7.16
C GLU A 373 12.32 0.19 7.47
N THR A 374 13.14 0.49 6.46
CA THR A 374 14.55 0.89 6.67
C THR A 374 14.69 2.22 7.40
N LEU A 375 13.73 3.13 7.24
CA LEU A 375 13.65 4.37 8.02
C LEU A 375 13.08 4.17 9.43
N GLY A 376 12.78 2.92 9.82
CA GLY A 376 12.20 2.59 11.13
C GLY A 376 10.73 2.97 11.27
N VAL A 377 10.06 3.20 10.15
CA VAL A 377 8.64 3.57 10.08
C VAL A 377 7.81 2.32 9.82
N LYS A 378 6.84 2.04 10.70
CA LYS A 378 5.93 0.91 10.47
C LYS A 378 4.92 1.23 9.38
N PRO A 379 4.85 0.44 8.31
CA PRO A 379 3.89 0.66 7.23
C PRO A 379 2.43 0.69 7.70
N GLN A 380 2.10 -0.06 8.75
CA GLN A 380 0.75 -0.08 9.32
C GLN A 380 0.32 1.30 9.85
N THR A 381 1.23 2.06 10.45
CA THR A 381 0.93 3.37 11.06
C THR A 381 0.73 4.44 9.99
N TYR A 382 1.48 4.42 8.90
CA TYR A 382 1.43 5.47 7.87
C TYR A 382 0.62 5.09 6.63
N LEU A 383 0.37 3.79 6.39
CA LEU A 383 -0.46 3.36 5.25
C LEU A 383 -1.83 2.84 5.71
N LEU A 384 -1.89 1.89 6.68
CA LEU A 384 -3.17 1.30 7.09
C LEU A 384 -4.02 2.27 7.92
N ALA A 385 -3.45 2.90 8.96
CA ALA A 385 -4.24 3.76 9.85
C ALA A 385 -4.88 4.96 9.14
N PRO A 386 -4.16 5.73 8.30
CA PRO A 386 -4.78 6.80 7.52
C PRO A 386 -5.82 6.30 6.52
N THR A 387 -5.61 5.12 5.92
CA THR A 387 -6.57 4.51 5.01
C THR A 387 -7.87 4.13 5.73
N VAL A 388 -7.78 3.48 6.90
CA VAL A 388 -8.96 3.16 7.72
C VAL A 388 -9.72 4.42 8.11
N LEU A 389 -9.01 5.46 8.58
CA LEU A 389 -9.64 6.73 8.93
C LEU A 389 -10.32 7.40 7.72
N ALA A 390 -9.68 7.34 6.55
CA ALA A 390 -10.25 7.87 5.32
C ALA A 390 -11.55 7.14 4.94
N PHE A 391 -11.61 5.81 5.02
CA PHE A 391 -12.85 5.07 4.76
C PHE A 391 -13.93 5.32 5.81
N LEU A 392 -13.57 5.46 7.09
CA LEU A 392 -14.52 5.78 8.15
C LEU A 392 -15.26 7.11 7.89
N ILE A 393 -14.58 8.08 7.31
CA ILE A 393 -15.17 9.38 6.97
C ILE A 393 -15.85 9.31 5.60
N ALA A 394 -15.19 8.72 4.62
CA ALA A 394 -15.63 8.72 3.23
C ALA A 394 -16.87 7.86 2.99
N THR A 395 -16.98 6.68 3.63
CA THR A 395 -18.09 5.75 3.36
C THR A 395 -19.44 6.34 3.73
N PRO A 396 -19.66 6.90 4.96
CA PRO A 396 -20.92 7.55 5.28
C PRO A 396 -21.21 8.76 4.39
N PHE A 397 -20.18 9.56 4.09
CA PHE A 397 -20.31 10.75 3.25
C PHE A 397 -20.75 10.41 1.82
N LEU A 398 -20.09 9.45 1.19
CA LEU A 398 -20.43 9.00 -0.16
C LEU A 398 -21.81 8.34 -0.24
N GLN A 399 -22.18 7.60 0.82
CA GLN A 399 -23.51 7.01 0.93
C GLN A 399 -24.59 8.11 1.08
N TRP A 400 -24.31 9.17 1.83
CA TRP A 400 -25.20 10.32 1.95
C TRP A 400 -25.43 11.02 0.61
N ILE A 401 -24.37 11.19 -0.21
CA ILE A 401 -24.50 11.72 -1.59
C ILE A 401 -25.41 10.81 -2.42
N ALA A 402 -25.18 9.49 -2.40
CA ALA A 402 -25.99 8.54 -3.16
C ALA A 402 -27.47 8.60 -2.76
N PHE A 403 -27.77 8.70 -1.45
CA PHE A 403 -29.13 8.86 -0.95
C PHE A 403 -29.74 10.20 -1.37
N GLY A 404 -28.98 11.29 -1.30
CA GLY A 404 -29.44 12.62 -1.72
C GLY A 404 -29.88 12.65 -3.19
N VAL A 405 -29.08 12.01 -4.06
CA VAL A 405 -29.43 11.92 -5.49
C VAL A 405 -30.61 10.95 -5.72
N ALA A 406 -30.62 9.78 -5.05
CA ALA A 406 -31.72 8.84 -5.15
C ALA A 406 -33.06 9.47 -4.77
N ARG A 407 -33.07 10.24 -3.68
CA ARG A 407 -34.23 11.02 -3.20
C ARG A 407 -34.69 12.06 -4.24
N ALA A 408 -33.74 12.84 -4.79
CA ALA A 408 -34.06 13.87 -5.78
C ALA A 408 -34.67 13.26 -7.04
N VAL A 409 -34.11 12.16 -7.53
CA VAL A 409 -34.63 11.44 -8.71
C VAL A 409 -35.99 10.79 -8.42
N SER A 410 -36.18 10.23 -7.21
CA SER A 410 -37.48 9.70 -6.75
C SER A 410 -38.56 10.79 -6.80
N LEU A 411 -38.26 12.00 -6.31
CA LEU A 411 -39.16 13.15 -6.37
C LEU A 411 -39.54 13.48 -7.83
N VAL A 412 -38.54 13.64 -8.71
CA VAL A 412 -38.79 13.99 -10.12
C VAL A 412 -39.62 12.91 -10.81
N CYS A 413 -39.29 11.64 -10.57
CA CYS A 413 -40.01 10.51 -11.12
C CYS A 413 -41.47 10.45 -10.63
N PHE A 414 -41.71 10.67 -9.35
CA PHE A 414 -43.05 10.71 -8.77
C PHE A 414 -43.91 11.83 -9.37
N VAL A 415 -43.39 13.06 -9.40
CA VAL A 415 -44.11 14.23 -9.95
C VAL A 415 -44.41 14.02 -11.45
N ALA A 416 -43.51 13.41 -12.21
CA ALA A 416 -43.73 13.14 -13.63
C ALA A 416 -44.81 12.05 -13.87
N THR A 417 -44.97 11.12 -12.93
CA THR A 417 -45.98 10.05 -13.03
C THR A 417 -47.33 10.38 -12.40
N HIS A 418 -47.35 11.36 -11.47
CA HIS A 418 -48.56 11.79 -10.75
C HIS A 418 -48.66 13.32 -10.70
N PRO A 419 -48.91 14.00 -11.84
CA PRO A 419 -48.90 15.44 -11.91
C PRO A 419 -50.02 16.08 -11.09
N GLU A 420 -51.10 15.36 -10.81
CA GLU A 420 -52.24 15.81 -10.02
C GLU A 420 -51.97 15.99 -8.53
N VAL A 421 -50.93 15.34 -8.00
CA VAL A 421 -50.69 15.33 -6.53
C VAL A 421 -49.57 16.30 -6.13
N GLY A 422 -48.59 16.54 -7.00
CA GLY A 422 -47.56 17.54 -6.84
C GLY A 422 -46.41 17.18 -5.88
N PRO A 423 -45.34 18.00 -5.83
CA PRO A 423 -44.12 17.72 -5.08
C PRO A 423 -44.30 17.81 -3.56
N TYR A 424 -45.26 18.62 -3.09
CA TYR A 424 -45.54 18.79 -1.66
C TYR A 424 -46.06 17.50 -1.03
N PHE A 425 -46.94 16.78 -1.73
CA PHE A 425 -47.46 15.49 -1.30
C PHE A 425 -46.32 14.45 -1.16
N TRP A 426 -45.38 14.42 -2.16
CA TRP A 426 -44.20 13.55 -2.06
C TRP A 426 -43.37 13.88 -0.82
N GLN A 427 -43.11 15.15 -0.57
CA GLN A 427 -42.30 15.58 0.57
C GLN A 427 -42.94 15.17 1.91
N GLN A 428 -44.25 15.28 2.03
CA GLN A 428 -44.99 14.96 3.26
C GLN A 428 -44.99 13.43 3.51
N HIS A 429 -45.09 12.59 2.50
CA HIS A 429 -45.30 11.15 2.70
C HIS A 429 -44.00 10.32 2.52
N PHE A 430 -43.04 10.78 1.75
CA PHE A 430 -41.76 10.07 1.57
C PHE A 430 -41.00 9.86 2.88
N TYR A 431 -41.07 10.82 3.77
CA TYR A 431 -40.40 10.76 5.09
C TYR A 431 -41.23 10.17 6.20
N ARG A 432 -42.51 9.88 5.97
CA ARG A 432 -43.43 9.44 7.02
C ARG A 432 -42.93 8.24 7.84
N SER A 433 -42.26 7.29 7.20
CA SER A 433 -41.66 6.12 7.86
C SER A 433 -40.26 6.37 8.41
N LEU A 434 -39.69 7.53 8.14
CA LEU A 434 -38.31 7.91 8.52
C LEU A 434 -38.30 9.00 9.60
N ASP A 435 -39.43 9.72 9.80
CA ASP A 435 -39.51 10.83 10.72
C ASP A 435 -40.03 10.31 12.06
N ASP A 436 -39.26 10.51 13.10
CA ASP A 436 -39.61 10.20 14.50
C ASP A 436 -39.77 11.49 15.25
N ASN A 437 -40.79 12.27 15.01
CA ASN A 437 -41.20 13.55 15.62
C ASN A 437 -40.40 14.11 16.85
N SER A 438 -39.37 13.40 17.28
CA SER A 438 -38.54 13.66 18.47
C SER A 438 -37.04 13.86 18.17
N GLY A 439 -36.54 13.64 16.97
CA GLY A 439 -35.10 13.53 16.67
C GLY A 439 -34.60 14.40 15.51
N TRP A 440 -33.33 14.76 15.58
CA TRP A 440 -32.59 15.43 14.51
C TRP A 440 -32.19 14.47 13.36
N PHE A 441 -32.34 13.17 13.55
CA PHE A 441 -31.93 12.13 12.64
C PHE A 441 -33.11 11.23 12.26
N PHE A 442 -33.07 10.66 11.06
CA PHE A 442 -34.08 9.69 10.61
C PHE A 442 -34.06 8.41 11.46
N VAL A 443 -35.21 7.80 11.58
CA VAL A 443 -35.37 6.50 12.27
C VAL A 443 -34.43 5.46 11.68
N GLY A 444 -33.62 4.83 12.54
CA GLY A 444 -32.62 3.84 12.12
C GLY A 444 -31.32 4.43 11.58
N ALA A 445 -31.07 5.75 11.70
CA ALA A 445 -29.81 6.38 11.26
C ALA A 445 -28.58 5.73 11.91
N HIS A 446 -28.68 5.30 13.17
CA HIS A 446 -27.61 4.58 13.87
C HIS A 446 -27.26 3.24 13.20
N TRP A 447 -28.25 2.49 12.69
CA TRP A 447 -28.02 1.25 11.93
C TRP A 447 -27.34 1.54 10.59
N VAL A 448 -27.80 2.56 9.87
CA VAL A 448 -27.21 2.99 8.60
C VAL A 448 -25.75 3.43 8.81
N LEU A 449 -25.49 4.19 9.88
CA LEU A 449 -24.13 4.59 10.24
C LEU A 449 -23.27 3.38 10.64
N ALA A 450 -23.79 2.48 11.46
CA ALA A 450 -23.06 1.26 11.84
C ALA A 450 -22.70 0.40 10.63
N LYS A 451 -23.64 0.19 9.69
CA LYS A 451 -23.38 -0.50 8.41
C LYS A 451 -22.24 0.18 7.64
N SER A 452 -22.31 1.50 7.49
CA SER A 452 -21.30 2.29 6.77
C SER A 452 -19.91 2.17 7.39
N LEU A 453 -19.82 2.34 8.71
CA LEU A 453 -18.54 2.30 9.43
C LEU A 453 -17.92 0.91 9.40
N LEU A 454 -18.70 -0.14 9.67
CA LEU A 454 -18.21 -1.53 9.62
C LEU A 454 -17.77 -1.92 8.21
N CYS A 455 -18.56 -1.56 7.19
CA CYS A 455 -18.17 -1.77 5.79
C CYS A 455 -16.90 -1.01 5.45
N GLY A 456 -16.78 0.27 5.85
CA GLY A 456 -15.59 1.08 5.61
C GLY A 456 -14.33 0.48 6.21
N ILE A 457 -14.38 0.03 7.47
CA ILE A 457 -13.26 -0.65 8.15
C ILE A 457 -12.83 -1.92 7.38
N GLY A 458 -13.80 -2.77 7.03
CA GLY A 458 -13.48 -4.02 6.34
C GLY A 458 -12.93 -3.81 4.94
N ILE A 459 -13.49 -2.87 4.16
CA ILE A 459 -12.98 -2.51 2.84
C ILE A 459 -11.53 -2.02 2.95
N ALA A 460 -11.25 -1.08 3.87
CA ALA A 460 -9.91 -0.55 4.10
C ALA A 460 -8.89 -1.66 4.41
N THR A 461 -9.27 -2.54 5.33
CA THR A 461 -8.40 -3.63 5.80
C THR A 461 -8.12 -4.65 4.70
N ILE A 462 -9.16 -5.12 4.01
CA ILE A 462 -9.02 -6.09 2.92
C ILE A 462 -8.15 -5.50 1.81
N SER A 463 -8.40 -4.25 1.42
CA SER A 463 -7.65 -3.56 0.38
C SER A 463 -6.16 -3.42 0.74
N TYR A 464 -5.88 -2.99 1.97
CA TYR A 464 -4.51 -2.86 2.46
C TYR A 464 -3.78 -4.21 2.46
N TYR A 465 -4.32 -5.24 3.10
CA TYR A 465 -3.63 -6.52 3.22
C TYR A 465 -3.46 -7.26 1.90
N ARG A 466 -4.40 -7.11 0.94
CA ARG A 466 -4.25 -7.65 -0.41
C ARG A 466 -3.16 -6.91 -1.21
N GLY A 467 -3.12 -5.60 -1.12
CA GLY A 467 -2.05 -4.78 -1.71
C GLY A 467 -0.69 -5.04 -1.09
N PHE A 468 -0.63 -5.18 0.23
CA PHE A 468 0.62 -5.27 1.01
C PHE A 468 1.40 -6.58 0.82
N ARG A 469 0.79 -7.64 0.30
CA ARG A 469 1.50 -8.90 0.01
C ARG A 469 2.70 -8.63 -0.90
N PRO A 470 3.83 -9.36 -0.72
CA PRO A 470 4.97 -9.26 -1.62
C PRO A 470 4.53 -9.43 -3.07
N LYS A 471 5.09 -8.62 -3.96
CA LYS A 471 4.80 -8.62 -5.40
C LYS A 471 6.10 -8.78 -6.17
N SER A 472 6.12 -9.77 -7.05
CA SER A 472 7.25 -10.03 -7.95
C SER A 472 7.00 -9.49 -9.35
N SER A 473 5.74 -9.23 -9.71
CA SER A 473 5.33 -8.78 -11.04
C SER A 473 4.14 -7.83 -10.99
N ALA A 474 3.97 -7.04 -12.06
CA ALA A 474 2.79 -6.20 -12.26
C ALA A 474 1.49 -7.04 -12.35
N GLY A 475 1.58 -8.27 -12.86
CA GLY A 475 0.45 -9.20 -12.90
C GLY A 475 -0.12 -9.52 -11.52
N GLU A 476 0.74 -9.71 -10.52
CA GLU A 476 0.34 -9.96 -9.13
C GLU A 476 -0.34 -8.74 -8.48
N VAL A 477 0.00 -7.53 -8.92
CA VAL A 477 -0.72 -6.32 -8.50
C VAL A 477 -2.15 -6.34 -9.05
N SER A 478 -2.33 -6.70 -10.33
CA SER A 478 -3.65 -6.81 -10.96
C SER A 478 -4.50 -7.91 -10.30
N GLU A 479 -3.90 -9.05 -9.98
CA GLU A 479 -4.59 -10.13 -9.24
C GLU A 479 -5.04 -9.67 -7.85
N ALA A 480 -4.21 -8.93 -7.13
CA ALA A 480 -4.56 -8.38 -5.83
C ALA A 480 -5.75 -7.42 -5.91
N ILE A 481 -5.85 -6.62 -6.97
CA ILE A 481 -6.99 -5.71 -7.22
C ILE A 481 -8.26 -6.52 -7.40
N THR A 482 -8.25 -7.54 -8.29
CA THR A 482 -9.40 -8.40 -8.57
C THR A 482 -9.86 -9.14 -7.32
N ALA A 483 -8.91 -9.73 -6.58
CA ALA A 483 -9.19 -10.41 -5.32
C ALA A 483 -9.76 -9.45 -4.26
N THR A 484 -9.30 -8.20 -4.23
CA THR A 484 -9.83 -7.19 -3.31
C THR A 484 -11.30 -6.88 -3.60
N VAL A 485 -11.67 -6.67 -4.86
CA VAL A 485 -13.06 -6.43 -5.26
C VAL A 485 -13.94 -7.57 -4.80
N LEU A 486 -13.54 -8.82 -5.07
CA LEU A 486 -14.32 -10.01 -4.69
C LEU A 486 -14.50 -10.12 -3.17
N TRP A 487 -13.41 -10.06 -2.41
CA TRP A 487 -13.47 -10.25 -0.96
C TRP A 487 -14.11 -9.09 -0.21
N ALA A 488 -13.90 -7.85 -0.67
CA ALA A 488 -14.50 -6.68 -0.05
C ALA A 488 -16.01 -6.63 -0.31
N THR A 489 -16.47 -6.98 -1.52
CA THR A 489 -17.93 -7.06 -1.80
C THR A 489 -18.60 -8.19 -1.03
N LEU A 490 -17.97 -9.36 -0.93
CA LEU A 490 -18.48 -10.46 -0.11
C LEU A 490 -18.59 -10.07 1.36
N TYR A 491 -17.56 -9.43 1.91
CA TYR A 491 -17.58 -8.91 3.28
C TYR A 491 -18.73 -7.91 3.51
N VAL A 492 -18.91 -6.97 2.60
CA VAL A 492 -20.00 -5.99 2.65
C VAL A 492 -21.37 -6.68 2.71
N LEU A 493 -21.59 -7.67 1.85
CA LEU A 493 -22.85 -8.44 1.85
C LEU A 493 -23.08 -9.15 3.19
N VAL A 494 -22.06 -9.77 3.75
CA VAL A 494 -22.14 -10.45 5.06
C VAL A 494 -22.47 -9.46 6.17
N VAL A 495 -21.82 -8.27 6.19
CA VAL A 495 -22.12 -7.23 7.18
C VAL A 495 -23.57 -6.76 7.08
N HIS A 496 -24.04 -6.46 5.86
CA HIS A 496 -25.44 -6.06 5.66
C HIS A 496 -26.43 -7.14 6.08
N PHE A 497 -26.13 -8.40 5.77
CA PHE A 497 -26.99 -9.52 6.16
C PHE A 497 -27.07 -9.67 7.69
N ILE A 498 -25.92 -9.66 8.39
CA ILE A 498 -25.87 -9.80 9.85
C ILE A 498 -26.62 -8.63 10.52
N ILE A 499 -26.34 -7.40 10.07
CA ILE A 499 -27.01 -6.22 10.68
C ILE A 499 -28.48 -6.23 10.37
N ALA A 500 -28.91 -6.64 9.18
CA ALA A 500 -30.34 -6.75 8.86
C ALA A 500 -31.07 -7.73 9.79
N LEU A 501 -30.46 -8.88 10.14
CA LEU A 501 -31.05 -9.82 11.11
C LEU A 501 -31.19 -9.26 12.53
N ILE A 502 -30.40 -8.25 12.87
CA ILE A 502 -30.48 -7.62 14.20
C ILE A 502 -31.42 -6.40 14.17
N GLU A 503 -31.50 -5.75 13.01
CA GLU A 503 -32.29 -4.52 12.79
C GLU A 503 -33.78 -4.81 12.63
N PHE A 504 -34.11 -5.92 11.97
CA PHE A 504 -35.47 -6.36 11.62
C PHE A 504 -35.86 -7.66 12.31
#